data_9a33d30c1b617c868cb75622e4c8ba6c
#
_entry.id   9a33d30c1b617c868cb75622e4c8ba6c
#
_cell.length_a   1.000
_cell.length_b   1.000
_cell.length_c   1.000
_cell.angle_alpha   90.00
_cell.angle_beta   90.00
_cell.angle_gamma   90.00
#
_symmetry.space_group_name_H-M   'P 1'
#
loop_
_entity.id
_entity.type
_entity.pdbx_description
1 polymer ?
#
loop_
_entity_poly.entity_id
_entity_poly.type
_entity_poly.pdbx_seq_one_letter_code
_entity_poly.pdbx_strand_id
1 'polypeptide(L)'
;LPDPSTYPPKRIKIDEETFFHLYERYWQKLYRQALKYLPDNFQAEEIVQDLFTSLWQRKDSLELFEDTVENYLVRAVRFRIARVYSDEERKTKKMEEFHLRHSGQQNNATEKQVLYNFLREDVDKLVQLLPERCQAVYLLSRVKGLNNREIASNLVISEKTVENQLTKALNFIRRGLKEYPSN
;
A
#
# COMPACT_ATOMS: atom_id res chain seq x y z
N LEU A 1 6.64 30.66 8.90
CA LEU A 1 7.13 29.36 9.40
C LEU A 1 8.00 28.75 8.32
N PRO A 2 9.20 28.24 8.64
CA PRO A 2 10.06 27.59 7.67
C PRO A 2 9.34 26.36 7.09
N ASP A 3 9.52 26.14 5.78
CA ASP A 3 8.98 25.01 5.05
C ASP A 3 9.51 23.70 5.68
N PRO A 4 8.63 22.74 6.08
CA PRO A 4 9.07 21.48 6.67
C PRO A 4 9.95 20.62 5.74
N SER A 5 10.04 20.98 4.44
CA SER A 5 10.93 20.31 3.48
C SER A 5 12.41 20.72 3.58
N THR A 6 12.78 21.63 4.49
CA THR A 6 14.13 22.24 4.54
C THR A 6 15.13 21.45 5.38
N TYR A 7 14.70 20.45 6.16
CA TYR A 7 15.60 19.60 6.95
C TYR A 7 15.84 18.26 6.24
N PRO A 8 17.12 17.81 6.14
CA PRO A 8 17.38 16.47 5.63
C PRO A 8 16.65 15.43 6.51
N PRO A 9 16.04 14.40 5.90
CA PRO A 9 15.31 13.37 6.64
C PRO A 9 16.25 12.72 7.66
N LYS A 10 15.81 12.63 8.91
CA LYS A 10 16.61 12.09 10.01
C LYS A 10 16.73 10.58 9.85
N ARG A 11 17.98 10.13 9.66
CA ARG A 11 18.30 8.70 9.52
C ARG A 11 18.14 7.99 10.87
N ILE A 12 17.49 6.84 10.85
CA ILE A 12 17.36 5.96 12.02
C ILE A 12 18.52 4.95 12.00
N LYS A 13 19.28 4.88 13.10
CA LYS A 13 20.19 3.76 13.34
C LYS A 13 19.43 2.69 14.12
N ILE A 14 19.42 1.46 13.61
CA ILE A 14 18.74 0.35 14.25
C ILE A 14 19.69 -0.30 15.26
N ASP A 15 19.66 0.18 16.50
CA ASP A 15 20.21 -0.49 17.67
C ASP A 15 19.09 -1.20 18.45
N GLU A 16 19.42 -1.79 19.60
CA GLU A 16 18.45 -2.54 20.42
C GLU A 16 17.30 -1.67 20.90
N GLU A 17 17.57 -0.46 21.35
CA GLU A 17 16.57 0.47 21.87
C GLU A 17 15.62 0.93 20.73
N THR A 18 16.19 1.36 19.62
CA THR A 18 15.43 1.78 18.44
C THR A 18 14.59 0.62 17.87
N PHE A 19 15.17 -0.58 17.81
CA PHE A 19 14.46 -1.76 17.36
C PHE A 19 13.26 -2.07 18.26
N PHE A 20 13.44 -2.05 19.57
CA PHE A 20 12.37 -2.27 20.55
C PHE A 20 11.24 -1.23 20.39
N HIS A 21 11.58 0.06 20.24
CA HIS A 21 10.59 1.11 19.99
C HIS A 21 9.85 0.93 18.68
N LEU A 22 10.53 0.52 17.60
CA LEU A 22 9.87 0.23 16.33
C LEU A 22 8.93 -0.98 16.46
N TYR A 23 9.35 -2.02 17.18
CA TYR A 23 8.53 -3.19 17.44
C TYR A 23 7.27 -2.81 18.22
N GLU A 24 7.39 -2.17 19.39
CA GLU A 24 6.24 -1.78 20.20
C GLU A 24 5.27 -0.87 19.45
N ARG A 25 5.80 0.09 18.68
CA ARG A 25 4.98 1.07 17.97
C ARG A 25 4.21 0.47 16.80
N TYR A 26 4.79 -0.47 16.07
CA TYR A 26 4.26 -0.89 14.78
C TYR A 26 3.72 -2.32 14.74
N TRP A 27 4.12 -3.20 15.67
CA TRP A 27 3.77 -4.63 15.58
C TRP A 27 2.25 -4.85 15.50
N GLN A 28 1.45 -4.22 16.36
CA GLN A 28 -0.01 -4.38 16.35
C GLN A 28 -0.65 -3.88 15.06
N LYS A 29 -0.15 -2.77 14.52
CA LYS A 29 -0.64 -2.20 13.26
C LYS A 29 -0.36 -3.13 12.10
N LEU A 30 0.84 -3.68 12.03
CA LEU A 30 1.27 -4.62 10.99
C LEU A 30 0.53 -5.95 11.09
N TYR A 31 0.32 -6.45 12.31
CA TYR A 31 -0.47 -7.65 12.57
C TYR A 31 -1.93 -7.48 12.11
N ARG A 32 -2.59 -6.38 12.46
CA ARG A 32 -3.94 -6.09 11.98
C ARG A 32 -4.00 -5.98 10.45
N GLN A 33 -2.96 -5.43 9.84
CA GLN A 33 -2.85 -5.38 8.38
C GLN A 33 -2.74 -6.79 7.78
N ALA A 34 -1.97 -7.67 8.39
CA ALA A 34 -1.84 -9.06 7.94
C ALA A 34 -3.15 -9.84 8.09
N LEU A 35 -3.85 -9.70 9.23
CA LEU A 35 -5.15 -10.33 9.50
C LEU A 35 -6.26 -9.97 8.50
N LYS A 36 -6.18 -8.82 7.85
CA LYS A 36 -7.15 -8.46 6.81
C LYS A 36 -7.10 -9.38 5.59
N TYR A 37 -5.95 -9.96 5.33
CA TYR A 37 -5.65 -10.68 4.09
C TYR A 37 -5.33 -12.15 4.30
N LEU A 38 -4.94 -12.54 5.51
CA LEU A 38 -4.60 -13.91 5.84
C LEU A 38 -5.72 -14.54 6.68
N PRO A 39 -6.12 -15.77 6.35
CA PRO A 39 -7.23 -16.45 7.05
C PRO A 39 -6.84 -16.93 8.46
N ASP A 40 -5.54 -17.06 8.74
CA ASP A 40 -5.00 -17.64 9.96
C ASP A 40 -4.21 -16.62 10.77
N ASN A 41 -4.53 -16.54 12.06
CA ASN A 41 -3.85 -15.68 13.02
C ASN A 41 -2.36 -16.03 13.15
N PHE A 42 -2.04 -17.32 13.09
CA PHE A 42 -0.67 -17.81 13.20
C PHE A 42 0.18 -17.33 12.02
N GLN A 43 -0.33 -17.44 10.79
CA GLN A 43 0.35 -16.92 9.60
C GLN A 43 0.54 -15.40 9.66
N ALA A 44 -0.45 -14.68 10.18
CA ALA A 44 -0.34 -13.23 10.34
C ALA A 44 0.75 -12.83 11.33
N GLU A 45 0.87 -13.58 12.43
CA GLU A 45 1.92 -13.37 13.43
C GLU A 45 3.30 -13.72 12.87
N GLU A 46 3.43 -14.87 12.21
CA GLU A 46 4.68 -15.35 11.58
C GLU A 46 5.23 -14.29 10.60
N ILE A 47 4.39 -13.75 9.73
CA ILE A 47 4.81 -12.73 8.77
C ILE A 47 5.36 -11.48 9.46
N VAL A 48 4.75 -11.05 10.55
CA VAL A 48 5.21 -9.87 11.29
C VAL A 48 6.51 -10.17 12.04
N GLN A 49 6.63 -11.35 12.65
CA GLN A 49 7.87 -11.81 13.31
C GLN A 49 9.02 -11.90 12.30
N ASP A 50 8.78 -12.49 11.14
CA ASP A 50 9.76 -12.60 10.05
C ASP A 50 10.20 -11.21 9.54
N LEU A 51 9.28 -10.26 9.50
CA LEU A 51 9.61 -8.89 9.11
C LEU A 51 10.60 -8.28 10.10
N PHE A 52 10.31 -8.33 11.39
CA PHE A 52 11.17 -7.75 12.41
C PHE A 52 12.51 -8.50 12.54
N THR A 53 12.50 -9.83 12.40
CA THR A 53 13.72 -10.64 12.32
C THR A 53 14.60 -10.20 11.15
N SER A 54 14.01 -10.04 9.97
CA SER A 54 14.71 -9.58 8.78
C SER A 54 15.22 -8.13 8.93
N LEU A 55 14.46 -7.27 9.62
CA LEU A 55 14.87 -5.90 9.93
C LEU A 55 16.13 -5.91 10.81
N TRP A 56 16.13 -6.71 11.86
CA TRP A 56 17.27 -6.86 12.76
C TRP A 56 18.51 -7.41 12.07
N GLN A 57 18.35 -8.47 11.27
CA GLN A 57 19.46 -9.08 10.53
C GLN A 57 20.11 -8.11 9.53
N ARG A 58 19.34 -7.17 8.99
CA ARG A 58 19.80 -6.21 7.99
C ARG A 58 20.11 -4.83 8.56
N LYS A 59 20.12 -4.65 9.88
CA LYS A 59 20.26 -3.36 10.57
C LYS A 59 21.44 -2.52 10.11
N ASP A 60 22.57 -3.17 9.78
CA ASP A 60 23.81 -2.47 9.40
C ASP A 60 23.83 -2.04 7.93
N SER A 61 23.01 -2.71 7.08
CA SER A 61 22.93 -2.43 5.64
C SER A 61 21.69 -1.64 5.23
N LEU A 62 20.73 -1.48 6.13
CA LEU A 62 19.44 -0.85 5.84
C LEU A 62 19.46 0.65 6.23
N GLU A 63 19.11 1.48 5.27
CA GLU A 63 18.90 2.91 5.54
C GLU A 63 17.42 3.20 5.75
N LEU A 64 17.05 3.60 6.95
CA LEU A 64 15.71 4.02 7.32
C LEU A 64 15.71 5.47 7.79
N PHE A 65 14.61 6.15 7.55
CA PHE A 65 14.37 7.52 7.97
C PHE A 65 13.08 7.61 8.79
N GLU A 66 13.06 8.52 9.79
CA GLU A 66 11.90 8.69 10.68
C GLU A 66 10.58 8.89 9.92
N ASP A 67 10.62 9.67 8.85
CA ASP A 67 9.42 10.03 8.06
C ASP A 67 8.89 8.87 7.20
N THR A 68 9.71 7.87 6.89
CA THR A 68 9.37 6.80 5.94
C THR A 68 9.38 5.40 6.53
N VAL A 69 9.83 5.23 7.78
CA VAL A 69 9.94 3.91 8.42
C VAL A 69 8.61 3.16 8.48
N GLU A 70 7.53 3.87 8.78
CA GLU A 70 6.20 3.27 8.82
C GLU A 70 5.77 2.74 7.45
N ASN A 71 5.96 3.54 6.41
CA ASN A 71 5.66 3.15 5.04
C ASN A 71 6.48 1.94 4.60
N TYR A 72 7.77 1.92 4.97
CA TYR A 72 8.65 0.78 4.72
C TYR A 72 8.13 -0.50 5.38
N LEU A 73 7.76 -0.45 6.67
CA LEU A 73 7.27 -1.61 7.42
C LEU A 73 5.93 -2.13 6.86
N VAL A 74 4.97 -1.23 6.61
CA VAL A 74 3.67 -1.58 6.02
C VAL A 74 3.86 -2.26 4.66
N ARG A 75 4.75 -1.72 3.83
CA ARG A 75 5.04 -2.29 2.53
C ARG A 75 5.72 -3.66 2.63
N ALA A 76 6.67 -3.80 3.55
CA ALA A 76 7.35 -5.06 3.76
C ALA A 76 6.40 -6.18 4.22
N VAL A 77 5.38 -5.87 5.03
CA VAL A 77 4.29 -6.81 5.38
C VAL A 77 3.46 -7.16 4.15
N ARG A 78 3.02 -6.15 3.39
CA ARG A 78 2.21 -6.36 2.17
C ARG A 78 2.91 -7.25 1.15
N PHE A 79 4.22 -7.04 0.96
CA PHE A 79 5.02 -7.90 0.08
C PHE A 79 5.06 -9.35 0.56
N ARG A 80 5.20 -9.59 1.87
CA ARG A 80 5.17 -10.94 2.45
C ARG A 80 3.80 -11.61 2.29
N ILE A 81 2.73 -10.86 2.49
CA ILE A 81 1.36 -11.34 2.26
C ILE A 81 1.18 -11.76 0.78
N ALA A 82 1.57 -10.90 -0.16
CA ALA A 82 1.50 -11.21 -1.58
C ALA A 82 2.29 -12.48 -1.93
N ARG A 83 3.46 -12.66 -1.31
CA ARG A 83 4.28 -13.86 -1.49
C ARG A 83 3.59 -15.15 -1.00
N VAL A 84 2.86 -15.11 0.12
CA VAL A 84 2.07 -16.27 0.59
C VAL A 84 1.09 -16.72 -0.50
N TYR A 85 0.34 -15.78 -1.08
CA TYR A 85 -0.60 -16.09 -2.16
C TYR A 85 0.10 -16.62 -3.42
N SER A 86 1.26 -16.05 -3.78
CA SER A 86 2.06 -16.54 -4.90
C SER A 86 2.55 -17.98 -4.71
N ASP A 87 3.00 -18.31 -3.48
CA ASP A 87 3.47 -19.64 -3.15
C ASP A 87 2.32 -20.66 -3.09
N GLU A 88 1.14 -20.26 -2.63
CA GLU A 88 -0.07 -21.08 -2.68
C GLU A 88 -0.53 -21.36 -4.13
N GLU A 89 -0.56 -20.35 -4.99
CA GLU A 89 -0.85 -20.54 -6.42
C GLU A 89 0.13 -21.51 -7.09
N ARG A 90 1.41 -21.40 -6.77
CA ARG A 90 2.44 -22.31 -7.30
C ARG A 90 2.26 -23.74 -6.81
N LYS A 91 1.89 -23.93 -5.53
CA LYS A 91 1.59 -25.26 -4.97
C LYS A 91 0.37 -25.88 -5.65
N THR A 92 -0.69 -25.09 -5.80
CA THR A 92 -1.95 -25.54 -6.47
C THR A 92 -1.69 -25.96 -7.91
N LYS A 93 -0.97 -25.14 -8.69
CA LYS A 93 -0.61 -25.47 -10.08
C LYS A 93 0.22 -26.75 -10.18
N LYS A 94 1.20 -26.94 -9.29
CA LYS A 94 2.00 -28.18 -9.24
C LYS A 94 1.14 -29.39 -8.89
N MET A 95 0.16 -29.24 -7.99
CA MET A 95 -0.76 -30.33 -7.66
C MET A 95 -1.74 -30.60 -8.81
N GLU A 96 -2.24 -29.59 -9.51
CA GLU A 96 -3.09 -29.74 -10.69
C GLU A 96 -2.35 -30.43 -11.85
N GLU A 97 -1.09 -30.13 -12.08
CA GLU A 97 -0.24 -30.83 -13.03
C GLU A 97 -0.04 -32.32 -12.65
N PHE A 98 -0.04 -32.62 -11.35
CA PHE A 98 0.11 -33.99 -10.84
C PHE A 98 -1.23 -34.76 -10.79
N HIS A 99 -2.35 -34.05 -10.59
CA HIS A 99 -3.70 -34.58 -10.56
C HIS A 99 -4.56 -34.05 -11.72
N LEU A 100 -4.29 -34.50 -12.92
CA LEU A 100 -5.22 -34.35 -14.05
C LEU A 100 -6.55 -35.09 -13.75
N ARG A 101 -7.40 -34.51 -12.90
CA ARG A 101 -8.86 -34.73 -12.81
C ARG A 101 -9.45 -34.19 -11.50
N HIS A 102 -10.45 -33.37 -11.67
CA HIS A 102 -11.46 -32.83 -10.73
C HIS A 102 -11.26 -31.38 -10.33
N SER A 103 -12.00 -30.56 -11.08
CA SER A 103 -12.26 -29.16 -10.83
C SER A 103 -13.02 -28.95 -9.53
N GLY A 104 -12.43 -28.21 -8.61
CA GLY A 104 -13.15 -27.53 -7.56
C GLY A 104 -12.78 -26.06 -7.64
N GLN A 105 -13.73 -25.19 -8.00
CA GLN A 105 -13.57 -23.75 -7.89
C GLN A 105 -13.38 -23.38 -6.43
N GLN A 106 -12.14 -23.20 -6.01
CA GLN A 106 -11.84 -22.43 -4.82
C GLN A 106 -11.62 -20.98 -5.24
N ASN A 107 -12.36 -20.06 -4.62
CA ASN A 107 -12.15 -18.61 -4.71
C ASN A 107 -10.82 -18.26 -4.02
N ASN A 108 -9.72 -18.64 -4.61
CA ASN A 108 -8.40 -18.24 -4.12
C ASN A 108 -8.12 -16.84 -4.64
N ALA A 109 -8.06 -15.86 -3.71
CA ALA A 109 -7.53 -14.56 -4.05
C ALA A 109 -6.13 -14.75 -4.62
N THR A 110 -5.89 -14.26 -5.83
CA THR A 110 -4.59 -14.36 -6.48
C THR A 110 -3.64 -13.29 -5.93
N GLU A 111 -2.33 -13.51 -6.05
CA GLU A 111 -1.33 -12.48 -5.74
C GLU A 111 -1.69 -11.15 -6.40
N LYS A 112 -2.13 -11.18 -7.67
CA LYS A 112 -2.56 -9.99 -8.41
C LYS A 112 -3.73 -9.28 -7.76
N GLN A 113 -4.71 -10.03 -7.26
CA GLN A 113 -5.88 -9.46 -6.58
C GLN A 113 -5.47 -8.79 -5.26
N VAL A 114 -4.57 -9.40 -4.50
CA VAL A 114 -4.06 -8.85 -3.24
C VAL A 114 -3.26 -7.57 -3.50
N LEU A 115 -2.37 -7.58 -4.49
CA LEU A 115 -1.61 -6.40 -4.90
C LEU A 115 -2.52 -5.26 -5.41
N TYR A 116 -3.56 -5.62 -6.18
CA TYR A 116 -4.56 -4.64 -6.62
C TYR A 116 -5.30 -4.00 -5.44
N ASN A 117 -5.69 -4.80 -4.44
CA ASN A 117 -6.36 -4.30 -3.25
C ASN A 117 -5.45 -3.35 -2.46
N PHE A 118 -4.17 -3.68 -2.32
CA PHE A 118 -3.20 -2.79 -1.69
C PHE A 118 -3.04 -1.46 -2.43
N LEU A 119 -2.90 -1.52 -3.76
CA LEU A 119 -2.81 -0.31 -4.58
C LEU A 119 -4.07 0.55 -4.46
N ARG A 120 -5.24 -0.08 -4.47
CA ARG A 120 -6.52 0.59 -4.28
C ARG A 120 -6.59 1.30 -2.92
N GLU A 121 -6.23 0.62 -1.83
CA GLU A 121 -6.19 1.22 -0.49
C GLU A 121 -5.26 2.44 -0.43
N ASP A 122 -4.10 2.38 -1.09
CA ASP A 122 -3.15 3.50 -1.11
C ASP A 122 -3.69 4.67 -1.94
N VAL A 123 -4.31 4.40 -3.09
CA VAL A 123 -4.98 5.43 -3.89
C VAL A 123 -6.12 6.07 -3.09
N ASP A 124 -6.96 5.27 -2.42
CA ASP A 124 -8.09 5.79 -1.62
C ASP A 124 -7.61 6.71 -0.49
N LYS A 125 -6.52 6.36 0.20
CA LYS A 125 -5.90 7.22 1.22
C LYS A 125 -5.40 8.55 0.62
N LEU A 126 -4.69 8.48 -0.52
CA LEU A 126 -4.19 9.68 -1.20
C LEU A 126 -5.33 10.57 -1.71
N VAL A 127 -6.43 9.97 -2.16
CA VAL A 127 -7.63 10.71 -2.56
C VAL A 127 -8.25 11.47 -1.38
N GLN A 128 -8.26 10.88 -0.19
CA GLN A 128 -8.76 11.55 1.03
C GLN A 128 -7.91 12.77 1.45
N LEU A 129 -6.63 12.79 1.05
CA LEU A 129 -5.73 13.91 1.31
C LEU A 129 -5.78 15.02 0.25
N LEU A 130 -6.55 14.83 -0.82
CA LEU A 130 -6.72 15.86 -1.85
C LEU A 130 -7.53 17.06 -1.31
N PRO A 131 -7.23 18.29 -1.76
CA PRO A 131 -8.11 19.43 -1.54
C PRO A 131 -9.52 19.11 -2.03
N GLU A 132 -10.56 19.56 -1.30
CA GLU A 132 -11.97 19.20 -1.56
C GLU A 132 -12.39 19.33 -3.03
N ARG A 133 -12.01 20.41 -3.71
CA ARG A 133 -12.34 20.62 -5.12
C ARG A 133 -11.66 19.60 -6.05
N CYS A 134 -10.40 19.27 -5.79
CA CYS A 134 -9.68 18.24 -6.54
C CYS A 134 -10.29 16.86 -6.30
N GLN A 135 -10.62 16.56 -5.04
CA GLN A 135 -11.24 15.30 -4.62
C GLN A 135 -12.61 15.12 -5.29
N ALA A 136 -13.49 16.13 -5.24
CA ALA A 136 -14.81 16.09 -5.88
C ALA A 136 -14.71 15.79 -7.37
N VAL A 137 -13.86 16.51 -8.10
CA VAL A 137 -13.62 16.29 -9.53
C VAL A 137 -13.07 14.90 -9.80
N TYR A 138 -12.11 14.42 -9.01
CA TYR A 138 -11.54 13.09 -9.14
C TYR A 138 -12.60 11.98 -8.94
N LEU A 139 -13.42 12.09 -7.89
CA LEU A 139 -14.46 11.10 -7.58
C LEU A 139 -15.56 11.08 -8.68
N LEU A 140 -15.99 12.24 -9.16
CA LEU A 140 -16.96 12.31 -10.27
C LEU A 140 -16.40 11.67 -11.54
N SER A 141 -15.12 11.89 -11.85
CA SER A 141 -14.48 11.31 -13.03
C SER A 141 -14.23 9.82 -12.91
N ARG A 142 -13.63 9.35 -11.79
CA ARG A 142 -13.11 7.98 -11.67
C ARG A 142 -14.10 7.00 -11.04
N VAL A 143 -14.95 7.46 -10.14
CA VAL A 143 -15.93 6.61 -9.47
C VAL A 143 -17.28 6.67 -10.17
N LYS A 144 -17.70 7.87 -10.60
CA LYS A 144 -18.97 8.06 -11.31
C LYS A 144 -18.86 7.93 -12.83
N GLY A 145 -17.65 7.96 -13.39
CA GLY A 145 -17.40 7.80 -14.83
C GLY A 145 -17.81 9.03 -15.67
N LEU A 146 -18.03 10.19 -15.06
CA LEU A 146 -18.48 11.38 -15.78
C LEU A 146 -17.33 11.98 -16.63
N ASN A 147 -17.69 12.50 -17.80
CA ASN A 147 -16.76 13.27 -18.64
C ASN A 147 -16.60 14.72 -18.14
N ASN A 148 -15.62 15.46 -18.69
CA ASN A 148 -15.29 16.80 -18.23
C ASN A 148 -16.46 17.79 -18.35
N ARG A 149 -17.28 17.68 -19.37
CA ARG A 149 -18.45 18.53 -19.60
C ARG A 149 -19.55 18.27 -18.56
N GLU A 150 -19.80 17.00 -18.26
CA GLU A 150 -20.78 16.60 -17.23
C GLU A 150 -20.31 17.03 -15.83
N ILE A 151 -19.02 16.90 -15.52
CA ILE A 151 -18.44 17.36 -14.25
C ILE A 151 -18.52 18.88 -14.15
N ALA A 152 -18.20 19.61 -15.24
CA ALA A 152 -18.27 21.05 -15.30
C ALA A 152 -19.69 21.55 -15.02
N SER A 153 -20.69 20.92 -15.64
CA SER A 153 -22.12 21.23 -15.42
C SER A 153 -22.55 20.89 -13.99
N ASN A 154 -22.10 19.76 -13.44
CA ASN A 154 -22.48 19.32 -12.09
C ASN A 154 -21.92 20.22 -10.99
N LEU A 155 -20.67 20.68 -11.16
CA LEU A 155 -19.98 21.52 -10.17
C LEU A 155 -20.08 23.04 -10.48
N VAL A 156 -20.77 23.42 -11.56
CA VAL A 156 -20.93 24.81 -12.01
C VAL A 156 -19.57 25.51 -12.19
N ILE A 157 -18.66 24.85 -12.90
CA ILE A 157 -17.32 25.35 -13.24
C ILE A 157 -17.01 25.15 -14.73
N SER A 158 -15.93 25.73 -15.23
CA SER A 158 -15.52 25.52 -16.63
C SER A 158 -14.88 24.14 -16.84
N GLU A 159 -15.01 23.58 -18.05
CA GLU A 159 -14.31 22.32 -18.41
C GLU A 159 -12.79 22.47 -18.22
N LYS A 160 -12.24 23.65 -18.50
CA LYS A 160 -10.81 23.94 -18.25
C LYS A 160 -10.44 23.85 -16.78
N THR A 161 -11.34 24.28 -15.89
CA THR A 161 -11.16 24.14 -14.45
C THR A 161 -11.17 22.66 -14.04
N VAL A 162 -12.06 21.84 -14.62
CA VAL A 162 -12.11 20.38 -14.40
C VAL A 162 -10.79 19.72 -14.80
N GLU A 163 -10.27 20.00 -16.00
CA GLU A 163 -8.97 19.50 -16.48
C GLU A 163 -7.82 19.82 -15.52
N ASN A 164 -7.78 21.11 -15.08
CA ASN A 164 -6.75 21.55 -14.15
C ASN A 164 -6.83 20.84 -12.80
N GLN A 165 -8.04 20.65 -12.25
CA GLN A 165 -8.25 19.94 -10.99
C GLN A 165 -7.91 18.44 -11.11
N LEU A 166 -8.30 17.80 -12.21
CA LEU A 166 -7.92 16.40 -12.49
C LEU A 166 -6.41 16.23 -12.61
N THR A 167 -5.74 17.13 -13.32
CA THR A 167 -4.29 17.10 -13.48
C THR A 167 -3.58 17.24 -12.14
N LYS A 168 -4.04 18.16 -11.27
CA LYS A 168 -3.52 18.32 -9.92
C LYS A 168 -3.73 17.06 -9.08
N ALA A 169 -4.94 16.50 -9.08
CA ALA A 169 -5.27 15.28 -8.35
C ALA A 169 -4.40 14.10 -8.79
N LEU A 170 -4.28 13.86 -10.10
CA LEU A 170 -3.48 12.76 -10.65
C LEU A 170 -1.98 12.93 -10.36
N ASN A 171 -1.45 14.16 -10.41
CA ASN A 171 -0.06 14.43 -10.08
C ASN A 171 0.20 14.21 -8.58
N PHE A 172 -0.71 14.61 -7.71
CA PHE A 172 -0.60 14.36 -6.27
C PHE A 172 -0.60 12.86 -5.96
N ILE A 173 -1.56 12.11 -6.49
CA ILE A 173 -1.66 10.66 -6.32
C ILE A 173 -0.39 9.97 -6.86
N ARG A 174 0.06 10.36 -8.07
CA ARG A 174 1.27 9.78 -8.67
C ARG A 174 2.53 10.03 -7.84
N ARG A 175 2.68 11.22 -7.25
CA ARG A 175 3.78 11.53 -6.33
C ARG A 175 3.68 10.69 -5.06
N GLY A 176 2.52 10.67 -4.42
CA GLY A 176 2.30 9.87 -3.23
C GLY A 176 2.58 8.38 -3.46
N LEU A 177 2.18 7.80 -4.60
CA LEU A 177 2.50 6.42 -4.95
C LEU A 177 3.99 6.20 -5.24
N LYS A 178 4.73 7.20 -5.73
CA LYS A 178 6.18 7.11 -5.97
C LYS A 178 7.01 7.23 -4.70
N GLU A 179 6.55 8.00 -3.71
CA GLU A 179 7.16 8.08 -2.39
C GLU A 179 7.04 6.75 -1.62
N TYR A 180 6.25 5.81 -2.15
CA TYR A 180 6.30 4.38 -1.87
C TYR A 180 7.23 3.70 -2.91
N PRO A 181 8.57 3.71 -2.77
CA PRO A 181 9.47 3.21 -3.80
C PRO A 181 9.19 1.73 -4.10
N SER A 182 9.00 1.44 -5.39
CA SER A 182 8.94 0.08 -5.92
C SER A 182 10.36 -0.46 -5.98
N ASN A 183 10.71 -1.39 -5.10
CA ASN A 183 11.81 -2.33 -5.26
C ASN A 183 11.40 -3.64 -4.62
#